data_d33579a99a7cd5a81c59ad83020d79b8
#
_entry.id   d33579a99a7cd5a81c59ad83020d79b8
#
_cell.length_a   1.000
_cell.length_b   1.000
_cell.length_c   1.000
_cell.angle_alpha   90.00
_cell.angle_beta   90.00
_cell.angle_gamma   90.00
#
_symmetry.space_group_name_H-M   'P 1'
#
loop_
_entity.id
_entity.type
_entity.pdbx_description
1 polymer ?
#
loop_
_entity_poly.entity_id
_entity_poly.type
_entity_poly.pdbx_seq_one_letter_code
_entity_poly.pdbx_strand_id
1 'polypeptide(L)'
;MKNLIWIMILGLGLPNAKAASKAERFLVKDGKAVGMQLKASKWTQMPNWIEGTGTDNDLVAGVMLGKGDFRIQARLRMLKQRKSAASFFLGNNHFGFEGSGETLFLSGPLFNGVKLLGPAAEVVSRGEWVDFGATRKEGAIRFFVNDREIAFLKHSGPFEQFGFRPWRSTMQVKHFGVKGNLVKITPSMPRGYTIPTLDLSKQKDRQVIVDREKGQYLGHPTTVLLEDGKTMLIVYPKGHGKGGIVYKRSTDGGKTWSGRLPTPKSWSTSREVPTIHRVMDAKGKKRLIMWSGLYPARLALSRDDGANWSELKKVGDWGGIVVMGCLEELKTGKGHYMAMFHDDGRFFTAKPQQKKPVVFDLFKTFSKDGGLTWTQPESILARSDVHLCEPGIIRSPNGKQLCVLLRENSRRKNSFVIFSNDEGETWAKPRELPASLTGDRHTGKYTADGRLFISFRDTTHESPTKGDWVAWVGTYEDIVKGREGQYRVRLMDNTKGGDCAYPPVEILPDDTIVTTTYGHWTKGQAPYIVGVRLKLTELDEMAKKLRR
;
A
#
# COMPACT_ATOMS: atom_id res chain seq x y z
N MET A 1 -50.85 17.03 34.37
CA MET A 1 -49.64 16.67 35.11
C MET A 1 -48.64 16.11 34.12
N LYS A 2 -47.64 16.89 33.76
CA LYS A 2 -46.60 16.54 32.77
C LYS A 2 -45.37 16.04 33.54
N ASN A 3 -45.00 14.78 33.38
CA ASN A 3 -43.74 14.24 33.91
C ASN A 3 -42.62 14.49 32.91
N LEU A 4 -41.69 15.38 33.25
CA LEU A 4 -40.40 15.57 32.59
C LEU A 4 -39.45 14.50 33.11
N ILE A 5 -38.95 13.64 32.22
CA ILE A 5 -37.84 12.72 32.49
C ILE A 5 -36.58 13.45 32.09
N TRP A 6 -35.69 13.72 33.07
CA TRP A 6 -34.34 14.20 32.86
C TRP A 6 -33.44 13.03 32.49
N ILE A 7 -32.89 13.04 31.26
CA ILE A 7 -31.80 12.12 30.87
C ILE A 7 -30.47 12.78 31.26
N MET A 8 -29.80 12.21 32.25
CA MET A 8 -28.44 12.56 32.60
C MET A 8 -27.50 12.04 31.51
N ILE A 9 -26.90 12.94 30.71
CA ILE A 9 -25.80 12.63 29.83
C ILE A 9 -24.54 12.62 30.66
N LEU A 10 -24.03 11.43 30.98
CA LEU A 10 -22.69 11.25 31.52
C LEU A 10 -21.68 11.62 30.43
N GLY A 11 -21.11 12.80 30.54
CA GLY A 11 -19.96 13.24 29.76
C GLY A 11 -18.74 12.40 30.08
N LEU A 12 -18.38 11.48 29.19
CA LEU A 12 -17.06 10.88 29.20
C LEU A 12 -16.03 11.98 28.87
N GLY A 13 -15.34 12.45 29.90
CA GLY A 13 -14.27 13.43 29.79
C GLY A 13 -13.16 12.89 28.88
N LEU A 14 -12.86 13.64 27.84
CA LEU A 14 -11.61 13.50 27.10
C LEU A 14 -10.44 13.61 28.06
N PRO A 15 -9.39 12.76 27.95
CA PRO A 15 -8.23 12.86 28.83
C PRO A 15 -7.59 14.24 28.63
N ASN A 16 -7.42 14.98 29.73
CA ASN A 16 -6.75 16.27 29.79
C ASN A 16 -5.40 16.22 29.07
N ALA A 17 -5.28 16.97 27.99
CA ALA A 17 -4.00 17.22 27.36
C ALA A 17 -3.09 17.91 28.40
N LYS A 18 -2.04 17.21 28.84
CA LYS A 18 -1.00 17.81 29.70
C LYS A 18 -0.48 19.08 29.04
N ALA A 19 -0.41 20.15 29.80
CA ALA A 19 0.06 21.45 29.37
C ALA A 19 1.36 21.36 28.56
N ALA A 20 1.42 22.11 27.45
CA ALA A 20 2.58 22.17 26.57
C ALA A 20 3.84 22.56 27.36
N SER A 21 4.93 21.83 27.16
CA SER A 21 6.23 22.17 27.72
C SER A 21 6.68 23.54 27.20
N LYS A 22 6.86 24.53 28.10
CA LYS A 22 7.36 25.87 27.76
C LYS A 22 8.86 25.87 27.42
N ALA A 23 9.58 24.78 27.68
CA ALA A 23 11.01 24.65 27.40
C ALA A 23 11.25 24.19 25.93
N GLU A 24 12.35 24.69 25.37
CA GLU A 24 12.82 24.20 24.05
C GLU A 24 13.27 22.74 24.17
N ARG A 25 12.85 21.92 23.21
CA ARG A 25 13.25 20.54 23.14
C ARG A 25 14.20 20.36 21.95
N PHE A 26 15.38 19.83 22.22
CA PHE A 26 16.33 19.50 21.16
C PHE A 26 16.03 18.13 20.56
N LEU A 27 16.01 18.07 19.23
CA LEU A 27 15.88 16.86 18.44
C LEU A 27 17.24 16.43 17.88
N VAL A 28 18.10 17.42 17.59
CA VAL A 28 19.53 17.24 17.35
C VAL A 28 20.25 18.29 18.22
N LYS A 29 21.16 17.85 19.06
CA LYS A 29 21.98 18.71 19.91
C LYS A 29 23.45 18.34 19.75
N ASP A 30 24.30 19.33 19.46
CA ASP A 30 25.73 19.15 19.26
C ASP A 30 26.07 18.02 18.27
N GLY A 31 25.30 17.94 17.18
CA GLY A 31 25.40 16.95 16.15
C GLY A 31 24.86 15.56 16.48
N LYS A 32 24.29 15.33 17.67
CA LYS A 32 23.70 14.04 18.07
C LYS A 32 22.19 14.08 17.98
N ALA A 33 21.58 13.07 17.36
CA ALA A 33 20.12 12.91 17.34
C ALA A 33 19.62 12.50 18.73
N VAL A 34 18.68 13.26 19.30
CA VAL A 34 18.17 13.07 20.68
C VAL A 34 16.68 12.74 20.71
N GLY A 35 15.92 12.99 19.65
CA GLY A 35 14.47 12.77 19.62
C GLY A 35 13.94 12.63 18.22
N MET A 36 14.79 12.32 17.26
CA MET A 36 14.41 12.10 15.87
C MET A 36 14.38 10.61 15.53
N GLN A 37 13.45 10.22 14.69
CA GLN A 37 13.45 8.92 14.03
C GLN A 37 14.30 9.02 12.77
N LEU A 38 15.35 8.20 12.70
CA LEU A 38 16.10 8.01 11.46
C LEU A 38 15.33 7.03 10.59
N LYS A 39 14.57 7.51 9.62
CA LYS A 39 13.98 6.65 8.58
C LYS A 39 15.07 6.22 7.63
N ALA A 40 15.25 4.91 7.49
CA ALA A 40 16.20 4.25 6.63
C ALA A 40 17.68 4.52 6.95
N SER A 41 18.52 3.58 6.67
CA SER A 41 19.95 3.45 7.02
C SER A 41 20.92 4.47 6.40
N LYS A 42 20.45 5.62 5.92
CA LYS A 42 21.25 6.58 5.15
C LYS A 42 21.62 7.87 5.89
N TRP A 43 21.25 8.00 7.14
CA TRP A 43 21.74 9.06 8.01
C TRP A 43 22.83 8.51 8.92
N THR A 44 23.98 9.16 8.94
CA THR A 44 25.17 8.73 9.69
C THR A 44 25.47 9.73 10.78
N GLN A 45 25.81 9.23 11.96
CA GLN A 45 26.33 10.05 13.04
C GLN A 45 27.79 10.39 12.72
N MET A 46 28.07 11.67 12.57
CA MET A 46 29.41 12.24 12.45
C MET A 46 29.85 12.81 13.80
N PRO A 47 31.12 13.16 14.02
CA PRO A 47 31.58 13.72 15.30
C PRO A 47 30.79 14.95 15.77
N ASN A 48 30.46 15.86 14.87
CA ASN A 48 29.87 17.16 15.19
C ASN A 48 28.55 17.46 14.43
N TRP A 49 27.98 16.51 13.68
CA TRP A 49 26.72 16.62 12.96
C TRP A 49 26.16 15.24 12.60
N ILE A 50 24.90 15.22 12.21
CA ILE A 50 24.32 14.07 11.53
C ILE A 50 24.25 14.38 10.03
N GLU A 51 24.52 13.39 9.19
CA GLU A 51 24.59 13.54 7.74
C GLU A 51 23.66 12.55 7.04
N GLY A 52 22.89 13.03 6.07
CA GLY A 52 21.99 12.23 5.27
C GLY A 52 22.07 12.54 3.78
N THR A 53 21.94 11.51 2.95
CA THR A 53 21.93 11.63 1.50
C THR A 53 20.80 10.79 0.88
N GLY A 54 20.41 11.09 -0.36
CA GLY A 54 19.48 10.28 -1.15
C GLY A 54 18.09 10.91 -1.36
N THR A 55 17.19 10.16 -1.96
CA THR A 55 15.85 10.64 -2.37
C THR A 55 14.76 10.33 -1.35
N ASP A 56 14.78 9.16 -0.72
CA ASP A 56 13.72 8.68 0.19
C ASP A 56 14.27 8.51 1.60
N ASN A 57 14.93 9.56 2.08
CA ASN A 57 15.70 9.51 3.31
C ASN A 57 15.43 10.74 4.19
N ASP A 58 14.19 10.86 4.65
CA ASP A 58 13.79 11.97 5.50
C ASP A 58 14.27 11.78 6.94
N LEU A 59 14.79 12.85 7.53
CA LEU A 59 15.03 12.96 8.96
C LEU A 59 13.75 13.48 9.62
N VAL A 60 12.98 12.60 10.24
CA VAL A 60 11.66 12.91 10.79
C VAL A 60 11.72 13.06 12.31
N ALA A 61 11.13 14.12 12.83
CA ALA A 61 10.95 14.28 14.28
C ALA A 61 10.04 13.18 14.84
N GLY A 62 10.43 12.60 15.98
CA GLY A 62 9.64 11.60 16.71
C GLY A 62 8.44 12.19 17.49
N VAL A 63 8.00 13.39 17.14
CA VAL A 63 6.88 14.12 17.74
C VAL A 63 6.12 14.90 16.68
N MET A 64 4.84 15.19 16.96
CA MET A 64 3.99 16.05 16.13
C MET A 64 4.02 17.49 16.67
N LEU A 65 3.78 18.46 15.79
CA LEU A 65 3.43 19.82 16.19
C LEU A 65 1.90 19.92 16.31
N GLY A 66 1.42 20.07 17.54
CA GLY A 66 0.00 20.31 17.83
C GLY A 66 -0.47 21.70 17.39
N LYS A 67 -1.74 22.01 17.69
CA LYS A 67 -2.29 23.37 17.52
C LYS A 67 -1.56 24.36 18.43
N GLY A 68 -1.57 25.64 18.08
CA GLY A 68 -0.96 26.75 18.83
C GLY A 68 0.41 27.15 18.29
N ASP A 69 1.07 28.03 19.00
CA ASP A 69 2.34 28.63 18.59
C ASP A 69 3.50 27.64 18.70
N PHE A 70 4.47 27.78 17.79
CA PHE A 70 5.71 27.03 17.86
C PHE A 70 6.90 27.85 17.36
N ARG A 71 8.10 27.44 17.75
CA ARG A 71 9.37 27.91 17.20
C ARG A 71 10.26 26.70 16.88
N ILE A 72 10.80 26.68 15.68
CA ILE A 72 11.78 25.71 15.21
C ILE A 72 13.05 26.47 14.86
N GLN A 73 14.19 25.94 15.27
CA GLN A 73 15.51 26.44 14.92
C GLN A 73 16.40 25.29 14.53
N ALA A 74 17.16 25.46 13.47
CA ALA A 74 18.12 24.44 13.03
C ALA A 74 19.36 25.12 12.46
N ARG A 75 20.54 24.51 12.68
CA ARG A 75 21.78 24.83 12.00
C ARG A 75 22.14 23.69 11.07
N LEU A 76 22.14 23.96 9.77
CA LEU A 76 22.31 22.97 8.75
C LEU A 76 23.22 23.47 7.61
N ARG A 77 23.76 22.55 6.80
CA ARG A 77 24.40 22.90 5.53
C ARG A 77 24.13 21.83 4.47
N MET A 78 24.18 22.23 3.21
CA MET A 78 24.03 21.36 2.06
C MET A 78 25.31 21.35 1.22
N LEU A 79 25.85 20.16 0.97
CA LEU A 79 27.13 20.01 0.27
C LEU A 79 26.92 19.86 -1.25
N LYS A 80 25.83 19.25 -1.67
CA LYS A 80 25.51 19.00 -3.08
C LYS A 80 24.11 19.52 -3.37
N GLN A 81 23.98 20.48 -4.26
CA GLN A 81 22.72 21.14 -4.56
C GLN A 81 22.22 20.86 -6.00
N ARG A 82 23.13 20.65 -6.96
CA ARG A 82 22.75 20.51 -8.37
C ARG A 82 21.78 19.36 -8.60
N LYS A 83 20.64 19.66 -9.22
CA LYS A 83 19.52 18.72 -9.45
C LYS A 83 18.95 18.14 -8.14
N SER A 84 18.97 18.88 -7.06
CA SER A 84 18.42 18.51 -5.77
C SER A 84 17.26 19.43 -5.38
N ALA A 85 16.43 18.99 -4.44
CA ALA A 85 15.36 19.78 -3.84
C ALA A 85 15.33 19.59 -2.32
N ALA A 86 16.50 19.76 -1.70
CA ALA A 86 16.65 19.66 -0.24
C ALA A 86 15.70 20.61 0.47
N SER A 87 15.04 20.17 1.52
CA SER A 87 14.00 20.96 2.18
C SER A 87 13.83 20.64 3.66
N PHE A 88 13.37 21.63 4.41
CA PHE A 88 12.61 21.44 5.63
C PHE A 88 11.14 21.16 5.26
N PHE A 89 10.46 20.31 6.00
CA PHE A 89 9.04 20.02 5.76
C PHE A 89 8.19 20.10 7.02
N LEU A 90 6.92 20.52 6.83
CA LEU A 90 5.82 20.49 7.79
C LEU A 90 4.65 19.70 7.14
N GLY A 91 4.40 18.49 7.60
CA GLY A 91 3.49 17.57 6.92
C GLY A 91 3.96 17.30 5.47
N ASN A 92 3.10 17.56 4.51
CA ASN A 92 3.40 17.43 3.07
C ASN A 92 3.85 18.76 2.43
N ASN A 93 4.24 19.73 3.24
CA ASN A 93 4.63 21.06 2.75
C ASN A 93 6.13 21.25 2.95
N HIS A 94 6.80 21.71 1.91
CA HIS A 94 8.25 21.83 1.86
C HIS A 94 8.65 23.29 1.67
N PHE A 95 9.65 23.71 2.45
CA PHE A 95 10.43 24.91 2.22
C PHE A 95 11.88 24.50 1.96
N GLY A 96 12.45 24.91 0.85
CA GLY A 96 13.77 24.35 0.49
C GLY A 96 14.46 25.05 -0.65
N PHE A 97 15.48 24.34 -1.17
CA PHE A 97 16.36 24.78 -2.24
C PHE A 97 16.20 23.88 -3.45
N GLU A 98 15.91 24.47 -4.60
CA GLU A 98 15.92 23.79 -5.89
C GLU A 98 17.29 23.99 -6.53
N GLY A 99 18.06 22.91 -6.68
CA GLY A 99 19.48 23.02 -7.04
C GLY A 99 19.78 23.22 -8.51
N SER A 100 18.82 22.99 -9.43
CA SER A 100 19.03 23.25 -10.86
C SER A 100 18.92 24.73 -11.18
N GLY A 101 18.02 25.44 -10.52
CA GLY A 101 17.83 26.90 -10.67
C GLY A 101 18.48 27.73 -9.57
N GLU A 102 19.10 27.09 -8.58
CA GLU A 102 19.64 27.74 -7.37
C GLU A 102 18.63 28.68 -6.71
N THR A 103 17.37 28.24 -6.65
CA THR A 103 16.23 29.00 -6.16
C THR A 103 15.69 28.45 -4.85
N LEU A 104 15.20 29.34 -3.99
CA LEU A 104 14.36 28.97 -2.86
C LEU A 104 12.96 28.61 -3.36
N PHE A 105 12.33 27.60 -2.77
CA PHE A 105 10.98 27.19 -3.16
C PHE A 105 10.09 26.85 -1.98
N LEU A 106 8.78 27.01 -2.20
CA LEU A 106 7.71 26.44 -1.39
C LEU A 106 6.97 25.38 -2.22
N SER A 107 6.60 24.25 -1.64
CA SER A 107 5.85 23.21 -2.32
C SER A 107 4.93 22.49 -1.35
N GLY A 108 3.73 22.17 -1.81
CA GLY A 108 2.77 21.36 -1.06
C GLY A 108 1.36 21.94 -1.01
N PRO A 109 0.42 21.22 -0.35
CA PRO A 109 -1.00 21.59 -0.33
C PRO A 109 -1.29 23.00 0.20
N LEU A 110 -0.55 23.47 1.20
CA LEU A 110 -0.75 24.81 1.77
C LEU A 110 -0.28 25.94 0.83
N PHE A 111 0.47 25.63 -0.20
CA PHE A 111 1.00 26.61 -1.16
C PHE A 111 0.32 26.54 -2.52
N ASN A 112 -0.68 25.66 -2.71
CA ASN A 112 -1.35 25.40 -3.99
C ASN A 112 -0.37 25.04 -5.13
N GLY A 113 0.62 24.19 -4.83
CA GLY A 113 1.63 23.73 -5.78
C GLY A 113 3.05 24.16 -5.43
N VAL A 114 3.84 24.50 -6.46
CA VAL A 114 5.24 24.94 -6.31
C VAL A 114 5.32 26.45 -6.55
N LYS A 115 5.97 27.18 -5.65
CA LYS A 115 6.27 28.61 -5.78
C LYS A 115 7.79 28.81 -5.63
N LEU A 116 8.40 29.46 -6.59
CA LEU A 116 9.79 29.90 -6.52
C LEU A 116 9.84 31.28 -5.83
N LEU A 117 10.80 31.46 -4.92
CA LEU A 117 10.91 32.64 -4.08
C LEU A 117 12.07 33.57 -4.49
N GLY A 118 12.88 33.17 -5.47
CA GLY A 118 14.03 33.91 -5.92
C GLY A 118 15.36 33.18 -5.75
N PRO A 119 16.49 33.79 -6.13
CA PRO A 119 17.82 33.17 -6.06
C PRO A 119 18.20 32.74 -4.66
N ALA A 120 18.65 31.50 -4.50
CA ALA A 120 19.13 30.98 -3.20
C ALA A 120 20.46 31.61 -2.80
N ALA A 121 21.30 32.00 -3.76
CA ALA A 121 22.63 32.58 -3.52
C ALA A 121 22.63 33.88 -2.72
N GLU A 122 21.52 34.63 -2.75
CA GLU A 122 21.35 35.82 -1.90
C GLU A 122 21.20 35.50 -0.39
N VAL A 123 20.89 34.26 -0.05
CA VAL A 123 20.49 33.86 1.29
C VAL A 123 21.36 32.71 1.82
N VAL A 124 21.84 31.84 0.92
CA VAL A 124 22.57 30.61 1.24
C VAL A 124 23.76 30.42 0.30
N SER A 125 24.96 30.28 0.85
CA SER A 125 26.15 29.86 0.12
C SER A 125 26.31 28.34 0.22
N ARG A 126 26.79 27.72 -0.87
CA ARG A 126 27.05 26.26 -0.91
C ARG A 126 28.11 25.87 0.12
N GLY A 127 27.84 24.81 0.86
CA GLY A 127 28.77 24.27 1.86
C GLY A 127 28.88 25.12 3.13
N GLU A 128 28.20 26.27 3.19
CA GLU A 128 28.16 27.08 4.41
C GLU A 128 27.09 26.62 5.36
N TRP A 129 27.34 26.85 6.66
CA TRP A 129 26.35 26.61 7.69
C TRP A 129 25.30 27.72 7.69
N VAL A 130 24.03 27.32 7.67
CA VAL A 130 22.86 28.21 7.62
C VAL A 130 22.05 28.05 8.88
N ASP A 131 21.63 29.13 9.47
CA ASP A 131 20.64 29.15 10.53
C ASP A 131 19.24 29.23 9.93
N PHE A 132 18.49 28.13 10.06
CA PHE A 132 17.11 28.01 9.60
C PHE A 132 16.15 28.19 10.76
N GLY A 133 15.07 28.93 10.55
CA GLY A 133 14.01 29.13 11.51
C GLY A 133 12.61 28.99 10.92
N ALA A 134 11.69 28.43 11.69
CA ALA A 134 10.26 28.50 11.41
C ALA A 134 9.49 28.83 12.69
N THR A 135 8.64 29.85 12.65
CA THR A 135 7.79 30.24 13.78
C THR A 135 6.34 30.24 13.37
N ARG A 136 5.46 29.81 14.28
CA ARG A 136 4.02 30.08 14.19
C ARG A 136 3.61 30.94 15.36
N LYS A 137 3.02 32.09 15.05
CA LYS A 137 2.40 32.98 16.03
C LYS A 137 1.01 33.38 15.52
N GLU A 138 -0.02 33.15 16.35
CA GLU A 138 -1.42 33.48 16.01
C GLU A 138 -1.88 32.93 14.65
N GLY A 139 -1.47 31.69 14.33
CA GLY A 139 -1.81 31.03 13.06
C GLY A 139 -1.01 31.49 11.83
N ALA A 140 -0.06 32.42 12.01
CA ALA A 140 0.85 32.85 10.96
C ALA A 140 2.18 32.10 11.07
N ILE A 141 2.57 31.35 10.04
CA ILE A 141 3.86 30.67 9.93
C ILE A 141 4.81 31.53 9.12
N ARG A 142 6.01 31.77 9.66
CA ARG A 142 7.10 32.52 9.03
C ARG A 142 8.33 31.65 8.94
N PHE A 143 9.00 31.65 7.81
CA PHE A 143 10.26 30.94 7.58
C PHE A 143 11.41 31.94 7.49
N PHE A 144 12.52 31.58 8.13
CA PHE A 144 13.70 32.43 8.20
C PHE A 144 14.94 31.64 7.76
N VAL A 145 15.86 32.33 7.11
CA VAL A 145 17.20 31.84 6.81
C VAL A 145 18.19 32.96 7.18
N ASN A 146 19.14 32.64 8.08
CA ASN A 146 20.08 33.61 8.63
C ASN A 146 19.37 34.90 9.15
N ASP A 147 18.31 34.69 9.96
CA ASP A 147 17.42 35.72 10.52
C ASP A 147 16.63 36.59 9.52
N ARG A 148 16.78 36.36 8.22
CA ARG A 148 15.99 36.99 7.18
C ARG A 148 14.68 36.24 6.97
N GLU A 149 13.53 36.91 7.07
CA GLU A 149 12.23 36.33 6.70
C GLU A 149 12.16 36.10 5.19
N ILE A 150 11.89 34.83 4.79
CA ILE A 150 11.89 34.40 3.38
C ILE A 150 10.49 34.10 2.90
N ALA A 151 9.63 33.60 3.76
CA ALA A 151 8.27 33.22 3.39
C ALA A 151 7.31 33.27 4.57
N PHE A 152 6.06 33.44 4.23
CA PHE A 152 4.94 33.55 5.15
C PHE A 152 3.75 32.72 4.64
N LEU A 153 3.01 32.09 5.57
CA LEU A 153 1.72 31.47 5.28
C LEU A 153 0.79 31.51 6.50
N LYS A 154 -0.52 31.45 6.29
CA LYS A 154 -1.51 31.29 7.36
C LYS A 154 -1.91 29.84 7.50
N HIS A 155 -1.70 29.25 8.67
CA HIS A 155 -2.13 27.89 9.01
C HIS A 155 -2.09 27.67 10.51
N SER A 156 -3.23 27.27 11.10
CA SER A 156 -3.39 27.03 12.55
C SER A 156 -3.51 25.56 12.92
N GLY A 157 -3.62 24.67 11.94
CA GLY A 157 -3.74 23.23 12.15
C GLY A 157 -2.46 22.57 12.69
N PRO A 158 -2.55 21.33 13.18
CA PRO A 158 -1.39 20.55 13.59
C PRO A 158 -0.59 20.06 12.38
N PHE A 159 0.68 19.65 12.62
CA PHE A 159 1.50 18.93 11.65
C PHE A 159 1.89 17.58 12.23
N GLU A 160 1.44 16.50 11.60
CA GLU A 160 1.69 15.11 12.04
C GLU A 160 3.16 14.72 11.98
N GLN A 161 3.93 15.35 11.09
CA GLN A 161 5.37 15.13 10.95
C GLN A 161 6.07 16.42 10.50
N PHE A 162 7.33 16.55 10.89
CA PHE A 162 8.22 17.63 10.44
C PHE A 162 9.67 17.16 10.51
N GLY A 163 10.53 17.80 9.73
CA GLY A 163 11.93 17.43 9.67
C GLY A 163 12.66 17.92 8.41
N PHE A 164 13.65 17.17 7.97
CA PHE A 164 14.50 17.52 6.84
C PHE A 164 14.53 16.41 5.79
N ARG A 165 14.53 16.81 4.52
CA ARG A 165 14.60 15.94 3.36
C ARG A 165 15.80 16.32 2.49
N PRO A 166 16.81 15.44 2.32
CA PRO A 166 17.98 15.71 1.49
C PRO A 166 17.68 15.82 -0.01
N TRP A 167 16.78 15.00 -0.54
CA TRP A 167 16.34 14.93 -1.94
C TRP A 167 17.46 15.15 -2.98
N ARG A 168 18.30 14.13 -3.19
CA ARG A 168 19.47 14.13 -4.08
C ARG A 168 20.60 15.08 -3.65
N SER A 169 20.57 15.55 -2.42
CA SER A 169 21.62 16.34 -1.79
C SER A 169 22.30 15.57 -0.67
N THR A 170 23.43 16.08 -0.16
CA THR A 170 23.98 15.71 1.13
C THR A 170 23.67 16.83 2.11
N MET A 171 22.89 16.54 3.12
CA MET A 171 22.48 17.48 4.15
C MET A 171 23.15 17.10 5.48
N GLN A 172 23.72 18.10 6.15
CA GLN A 172 24.33 17.98 7.47
C GLN A 172 23.53 18.84 8.44
N VAL A 173 23.22 18.29 9.62
CA VAL A 173 22.45 18.97 10.67
C VAL A 173 23.25 18.92 11.96
N LYS A 174 23.61 20.11 12.48
CA LYS A 174 24.36 20.28 13.72
C LYS A 174 23.45 20.54 14.91
N HIS A 175 22.34 21.23 14.65
CA HIS A 175 21.38 21.61 15.68
C HIS A 175 19.96 21.55 15.11
N PHE A 176 19.01 21.07 15.91
CA PHE A 176 17.58 21.11 15.61
C PHE A 176 16.80 21.17 16.92
N GLY A 177 16.30 22.34 17.23
CA GLY A 177 15.48 22.62 18.42
C GLY A 177 14.04 22.96 18.04
N VAL A 178 13.10 22.59 18.91
CA VAL A 178 11.68 22.90 18.75
C VAL A 178 11.07 23.29 20.09
N LYS A 179 10.27 24.35 20.08
CA LYS A 179 9.45 24.82 21.20
C LYS A 179 8.01 24.94 20.72
N GLY A 180 7.05 24.46 21.50
CA GLY A 180 5.63 24.50 21.17
C GLY A 180 4.84 23.36 21.78
N ASN A 181 3.62 23.18 21.33
CA ASN A 181 2.78 22.07 21.72
C ASN A 181 3.24 20.78 21.02
N LEU A 182 4.18 20.05 21.63
CA LEU A 182 4.71 18.80 21.10
C LEU A 182 3.88 17.63 21.59
N VAL A 183 3.27 16.93 20.65
CA VAL A 183 2.45 15.75 20.91
C VAL A 183 3.28 14.51 20.55
N LYS A 184 3.37 13.57 21.48
CA LYS A 184 4.06 12.29 21.23
C LYS A 184 3.33 11.55 20.13
N ILE A 185 4.05 11.14 19.09
CA ILE A 185 3.50 10.22 18.09
C ILE A 185 3.33 8.87 18.81
N THR A 186 2.09 8.52 19.09
CA THR A 186 1.76 7.15 19.50
C THR A 186 1.31 6.47 18.20
N PRO A 187 2.05 5.49 17.66
CA PRO A 187 1.56 4.71 16.54
C PRO A 187 0.21 4.10 16.94
N SER A 188 -0.82 4.25 16.12
CA SER A 188 -2.12 3.60 16.38
C SER A 188 -1.97 2.07 16.45
N MET A 189 -0.98 1.53 15.72
CA MET A 189 -0.61 0.12 15.71
C MET A 189 0.92 -0.03 15.72
N PRO A 190 1.47 -1.13 16.31
CA PRO A 190 2.88 -1.48 16.19
C PRO A 190 3.33 -1.54 14.72
N ARG A 191 4.58 -1.20 14.45
CA ARG A 191 5.17 -1.22 13.10
C ARG A 191 5.90 -2.52 12.77
N GLY A 192 6.19 -3.33 13.77
CA GLY A 192 6.68 -4.69 13.70
C GLY A 192 5.69 -5.68 14.31
N TYR A 193 6.00 -6.96 14.26
CA TYR A 193 5.18 -8.06 14.79
C TYR A 193 6.03 -9.03 15.62
N THR A 194 5.35 -9.83 16.45
CA THR A 194 6.00 -10.76 17.39
C THR A 194 5.83 -12.24 17.00
N ILE A 195 4.91 -12.54 16.10
CA ILE A 195 4.67 -13.92 15.66
C ILE A 195 5.86 -14.45 14.84
N PRO A 196 6.14 -15.78 14.90
CA PRO A 196 7.25 -16.37 14.19
C PRO A 196 7.09 -16.25 12.66
N THR A 197 8.22 -16.19 11.95
CA THR A 197 8.28 -16.26 10.49
C THR A 197 8.99 -17.52 10.05
N LEU A 198 8.29 -18.38 9.32
CA LEU A 198 8.82 -19.59 8.70
C LEU A 198 9.45 -19.23 7.35
N ASP A 199 10.62 -19.77 7.02
CA ASP A 199 11.29 -19.49 5.75
C ASP A 199 11.29 -20.72 4.83
N LEU A 200 10.56 -20.66 3.72
CA LEU A 200 10.51 -21.67 2.66
C LEU A 200 11.33 -21.27 1.42
N SER A 201 11.97 -20.13 1.40
CA SER A 201 12.61 -19.55 0.20
C SER A 201 13.67 -20.45 -0.41
N LYS A 202 14.32 -21.30 0.40
CA LYS A 202 15.35 -22.26 -0.03
C LYS A 202 14.80 -23.65 -0.36
N GLN A 203 13.52 -23.95 -0.11
CA GLN A 203 12.90 -25.26 -0.34
C GLN A 203 12.47 -25.37 -1.83
N LYS A 204 13.41 -25.72 -2.70
CA LYS A 204 13.21 -25.76 -4.16
C LYS A 204 12.21 -26.80 -4.63
N ASP A 205 12.05 -27.88 -3.88
CA ASP A 205 11.06 -28.93 -4.10
C ASP A 205 9.60 -28.45 -4.08
N ARG A 206 9.35 -27.34 -3.40
CA ARG A 206 8.03 -26.68 -3.34
C ARG A 206 7.78 -25.70 -4.48
N GLN A 207 8.82 -25.33 -5.24
CA GLN A 207 8.79 -24.26 -6.22
C GLN A 207 8.59 -24.81 -7.63
N VAL A 208 7.61 -24.27 -8.34
CA VAL A 208 7.28 -24.62 -9.73
C VAL A 208 7.47 -23.38 -10.60
N ILE A 209 8.39 -23.43 -11.57
CA ILE A 209 8.51 -22.35 -12.56
C ILE A 209 7.30 -22.46 -13.50
N VAL A 210 6.39 -21.50 -13.43
CA VAL A 210 5.20 -21.44 -14.28
C VAL A 210 5.56 -20.91 -15.66
N ASP A 211 6.31 -19.80 -15.71
CA ASP A 211 6.84 -19.23 -16.95
C ASP A 211 8.05 -18.36 -16.70
N ARG A 212 8.98 -18.39 -17.66
CA ARG A 212 10.22 -17.60 -17.64
C ARG A 212 10.68 -17.33 -19.06
N GLU A 213 11.00 -16.09 -19.36
CA GLU A 213 11.52 -15.67 -20.66
C GLU A 213 12.75 -14.77 -20.46
N LYS A 214 13.84 -15.06 -21.17
CA LYS A 214 15.09 -14.30 -21.01
C LYS A 214 14.87 -12.83 -21.39
N GLY A 215 15.20 -11.92 -20.47
CA GLY A 215 15.08 -10.47 -20.68
C GLY A 215 13.66 -9.91 -20.65
N GLN A 216 12.61 -10.76 -20.60
CA GLN A 216 11.23 -10.33 -20.56
C GLN A 216 10.72 -10.26 -19.13
N TYR A 217 10.14 -9.13 -18.76
CA TYR A 217 9.39 -8.97 -17.52
C TYR A 217 8.07 -9.76 -17.64
N LEU A 218 7.85 -10.73 -16.75
CA LEU A 218 6.57 -11.41 -16.57
C LEU A 218 6.04 -11.09 -15.18
N GLY A 219 4.86 -10.48 -15.06
CA GLY A 219 4.39 -9.97 -13.78
C GLY A 219 2.90 -10.16 -13.52
N HIS A 220 2.48 -9.91 -12.30
CA HIS A 220 1.09 -9.76 -11.86
C HIS A 220 0.14 -10.90 -12.29
N PRO A 221 0.44 -12.18 -11.97
CA PRO A 221 -0.44 -13.27 -12.34
C PRO A 221 -1.73 -13.28 -11.52
N THR A 222 -2.79 -13.78 -12.13
CA THR A 222 -3.99 -14.22 -11.43
C THR A 222 -4.36 -15.63 -11.88
N THR A 223 -4.91 -16.45 -10.98
CA THR A 223 -5.32 -17.82 -11.24
C THR A 223 -6.79 -18.05 -10.96
N VAL A 224 -7.30 -19.15 -11.50
CA VAL A 224 -8.57 -19.74 -11.10
C VAL A 224 -8.43 -21.25 -11.11
N LEU A 225 -8.90 -21.92 -10.05
CA LEU A 225 -9.07 -23.36 -9.97
C LEU A 225 -10.47 -23.72 -10.44
N LEU A 226 -10.57 -24.68 -11.33
CA LEU A 226 -11.87 -25.20 -11.80
C LEU A 226 -12.43 -26.24 -10.83
N GLU A 227 -13.70 -26.59 -11.03
CA GLU A 227 -14.46 -27.46 -10.12
C GLU A 227 -14.01 -28.93 -10.12
N ASP A 228 -13.17 -29.32 -11.08
CA ASP A 228 -12.52 -30.64 -11.06
C ASP A 228 -11.42 -30.77 -9.98
N GLY A 229 -11.14 -29.64 -9.29
CA GLY A 229 -10.17 -29.57 -8.21
C GLY A 229 -8.70 -29.71 -8.61
N LYS A 230 -8.40 -29.74 -9.91
CA LYS A 230 -7.03 -29.94 -10.42
C LYS A 230 -6.68 -29.05 -11.61
N THR A 231 -7.65 -28.65 -12.42
CA THR A 231 -7.41 -27.75 -13.56
C THR A 231 -7.28 -26.31 -13.05
N MET A 232 -6.15 -25.71 -13.30
CA MET A 232 -5.86 -24.31 -12.99
C MET A 232 -5.57 -23.53 -14.27
N LEU A 233 -6.08 -22.32 -14.34
CA LEU A 233 -5.78 -21.36 -15.39
C LEU A 233 -5.02 -20.20 -14.81
N ILE A 234 -4.11 -19.62 -15.58
CA ILE A 234 -3.32 -18.45 -15.18
C ILE A 234 -3.22 -17.45 -16.31
N VAL A 235 -3.39 -16.17 -15.98
CA VAL A 235 -3.16 -15.04 -16.88
C VAL A 235 -2.20 -14.05 -16.25
N TYR A 236 -1.34 -13.43 -17.03
CA TYR A 236 -0.40 -12.40 -16.60
C TYR A 236 0.09 -11.56 -17.78
N PRO A 237 0.53 -10.29 -17.57
CA PRO A 237 1.03 -9.45 -18.64
C PRO A 237 2.52 -9.71 -18.93
N LYS A 238 2.95 -9.44 -20.16
CA LYS A 238 4.35 -9.28 -20.54
C LYS A 238 4.82 -7.87 -20.20
N GLY A 239 4.97 -7.57 -18.90
CA GLY A 239 5.42 -6.29 -18.37
C GLY A 239 4.95 -6.05 -16.95
N HIS A 240 5.32 -4.90 -16.39
CA HIS A 240 4.88 -4.49 -15.06
C HIS A 240 3.45 -3.95 -15.12
N GLY A 241 2.47 -4.80 -14.86
CA GLY A 241 1.04 -4.48 -14.90
C GLY A 241 0.44 -4.35 -16.31
N LYS A 242 1.23 -4.07 -17.33
CA LYS A 242 0.81 -3.81 -18.71
C LYS A 242 1.52 -4.72 -19.71
N GLY A 243 0.98 -4.81 -20.92
CA GLY A 243 1.53 -5.60 -22.02
C GLY A 243 0.61 -6.73 -22.43
N GLY A 244 0.98 -7.43 -23.49
CA GLY A 244 0.18 -8.56 -24.02
C GLY A 244 -0.04 -9.62 -22.94
N ILE A 245 -1.29 -10.08 -22.83
CA ILE A 245 -1.68 -11.07 -21.85
C ILE A 245 -1.19 -12.44 -22.30
N VAL A 246 -0.51 -13.15 -21.41
CA VAL A 246 -0.16 -14.56 -21.54
C VAL A 246 -1.20 -15.40 -20.82
N TYR A 247 -1.50 -16.57 -21.40
CA TYR A 247 -2.44 -17.53 -20.88
C TYR A 247 -1.84 -18.94 -20.87
N LYS A 248 -1.94 -19.64 -19.73
CA LYS A 248 -1.48 -21.02 -19.57
C LYS A 248 -2.48 -21.84 -18.75
N ARG A 249 -2.36 -23.17 -18.84
CA ARG A 249 -3.20 -24.15 -18.15
C ARG A 249 -2.34 -25.19 -17.45
N SER A 250 -2.76 -25.59 -16.27
CA SER A 250 -2.32 -26.79 -15.55
C SER A 250 -3.49 -27.75 -15.43
N THR A 251 -3.25 -29.06 -15.50
CA THR A 251 -4.27 -30.13 -15.31
C THR A 251 -3.95 -31.03 -14.11
N ASP A 252 -2.95 -30.67 -13.31
CA ASP A 252 -2.42 -31.46 -12.20
C ASP A 252 -2.26 -30.66 -10.89
N GLY A 253 -3.10 -29.63 -10.72
CA GLY A 253 -3.08 -28.77 -9.53
C GLY A 253 -1.83 -27.90 -9.44
N GLY A 254 -1.32 -27.42 -10.57
CA GLY A 254 -0.17 -26.51 -10.63
C GLY A 254 1.19 -27.17 -10.44
N LYS A 255 1.31 -28.49 -10.56
CA LYS A 255 2.59 -29.21 -10.58
C LYS A 255 3.34 -28.97 -11.89
N THR A 256 2.60 -28.96 -13.00
CA THR A 256 3.12 -28.63 -14.33
C THR A 256 2.21 -27.65 -15.05
N TRP A 257 2.75 -26.93 -16.02
CA TRP A 257 2.02 -25.92 -16.78
C TRP A 257 2.26 -26.11 -18.28
N SER A 258 1.23 -25.93 -19.08
CA SER A 258 1.30 -25.96 -20.54
C SER A 258 2.30 -24.94 -21.10
N GLY A 259 2.64 -25.03 -22.37
CA GLY A 259 3.14 -23.90 -23.13
C GLY A 259 2.14 -22.72 -23.08
N ARG A 260 2.56 -21.55 -23.58
CA ARG A 260 1.64 -20.41 -23.73
C ARG A 260 0.57 -20.75 -24.75
N LEU A 261 -0.69 -20.61 -24.37
CA LEU A 261 -1.83 -20.91 -25.20
C LEU A 261 -2.17 -19.73 -26.13
N PRO A 262 -2.82 -19.97 -27.28
CA PRO A 262 -3.32 -18.92 -28.17
C PRO A 262 -4.27 -17.97 -27.42
N THR A 263 -4.17 -16.69 -27.72
CA THR A 263 -5.02 -15.65 -27.16
C THR A 263 -5.68 -14.80 -28.24
N PRO A 264 -6.88 -14.24 -27.99
CA PRO A 264 -7.52 -13.31 -28.91
C PRO A 264 -6.64 -12.09 -29.22
N LYS A 265 -6.80 -11.51 -30.40
CA LYS A 265 -5.95 -10.39 -30.88
C LYS A 265 -5.94 -9.19 -29.94
N SER A 266 -7.08 -8.83 -29.34
CA SER A 266 -7.18 -7.68 -28.44
C SER A 266 -6.44 -7.86 -27.11
N TRP A 267 -6.07 -9.09 -26.73
CA TRP A 267 -5.30 -9.34 -25.52
C TRP A 267 -3.88 -8.74 -25.59
N SER A 268 -3.34 -8.56 -26.79
CA SER A 268 -2.07 -7.85 -27.02
C SER A 268 -2.12 -6.37 -26.67
N THR A 269 -3.32 -5.79 -26.61
CA THR A 269 -3.55 -4.36 -26.29
C THR A 269 -3.89 -4.09 -24.83
N SER A 270 -3.69 -5.06 -23.94
CA SER A 270 -3.93 -4.89 -22.50
C SER A 270 -3.02 -3.82 -21.91
N ARG A 271 -3.57 -2.98 -21.03
CA ARG A 271 -2.86 -1.83 -20.43
C ARG A 271 -2.63 -1.97 -18.93
N GLU A 272 -3.30 -2.95 -18.30
CA GLU A 272 -3.26 -3.16 -16.86
C GLU A 272 -3.31 -4.67 -16.54
N VAL A 273 -3.10 -5.01 -15.28
CA VAL A 273 -3.13 -6.37 -14.74
C VAL A 273 -4.38 -7.11 -15.19
N PRO A 274 -4.26 -8.22 -15.95
CA PRO A 274 -5.41 -9.06 -16.24
C PRO A 274 -5.83 -9.80 -14.98
N THR A 275 -7.14 -9.87 -14.71
CA THR A 275 -7.67 -10.63 -13.57
C THR A 275 -8.75 -11.62 -14.04
N ILE A 276 -8.52 -12.91 -13.77
CA ILE A 276 -9.41 -14.01 -14.18
C ILE A 276 -10.28 -14.45 -13.00
N HIS A 277 -11.57 -14.68 -13.26
CA HIS A 277 -12.53 -15.10 -12.25
C HIS A 277 -13.51 -16.13 -12.80
N ARG A 278 -13.89 -17.08 -11.93
CA ARG A 278 -15.02 -17.99 -12.16
C ARG A 278 -16.30 -17.32 -11.71
N VAL A 279 -17.32 -17.32 -12.55
CA VAL A 279 -18.65 -16.78 -12.26
C VAL A 279 -19.73 -17.75 -12.72
N MET A 280 -20.92 -17.64 -12.12
CA MET A 280 -22.08 -18.46 -12.42
C MET A 280 -23.32 -17.57 -12.50
N ASP A 281 -24.22 -17.81 -13.44
CA ASP A 281 -25.49 -17.08 -13.51
C ASP A 281 -26.58 -17.73 -12.64
N ALA A 282 -27.73 -17.10 -12.57
CA ALA A 282 -28.89 -17.57 -11.78
C ALA A 282 -29.37 -18.97 -12.20
N LYS A 283 -29.10 -19.40 -13.44
CA LYS A 283 -29.44 -20.72 -13.98
C LYS A 283 -28.35 -21.76 -13.75
N GLY A 284 -27.28 -21.42 -13.03
CA GLY A 284 -26.15 -22.30 -12.76
C GLY A 284 -25.16 -22.43 -13.92
N LYS A 285 -25.28 -21.61 -14.96
CA LYS A 285 -24.34 -21.64 -16.09
C LYS A 285 -23.03 -20.96 -15.68
N LYS A 286 -21.97 -21.76 -15.67
CA LYS A 286 -20.61 -21.33 -15.32
C LYS A 286 -19.91 -20.65 -16.50
N ARG A 287 -19.06 -19.66 -16.18
CA ARG A 287 -18.23 -18.94 -17.13
C ARG A 287 -16.92 -18.54 -16.48
N LEU A 288 -15.96 -18.21 -17.31
CA LEU A 288 -14.78 -17.46 -16.90
C LEU A 288 -14.87 -16.06 -17.47
N ILE A 289 -14.55 -15.08 -16.66
CA ILE A 289 -14.40 -13.70 -17.08
C ILE A 289 -12.97 -13.26 -16.80
N MET A 290 -12.42 -12.43 -17.68
CA MET A 290 -11.11 -11.84 -17.51
C MET A 290 -11.19 -10.35 -17.76
N TRP A 291 -10.76 -9.58 -16.77
CA TRP A 291 -10.72 -8.13 -16.83
C TRP A 291 -9.38 -7.61 -17.35
N SER A 292 -9.40 -6.45 -18.00
CA SER A 292 -8.25 -5.62 -18.31
C SER A 292 -8.59 -4.17 -17.95
N GLY A 293 -7.84 -3.62 -16.99
CA GLY A 293 -8.09 -2.30 -16.41
C GLY A 293 -7.59 -1.12 -17.26
N LEU A 294 -7.40 0.02 -16.57
CA LEU A 294 -7.34 1.38 -17.05
C LEU A 294 -8.62 1.77 -17.81
N TYR A 295 -8.61 2.93 -18.45
CA TYR A 295 -9.78 3.39 -19.22
C TYR A 295 -9.68 2.98 -20.70
N PRO A 296 -10.77 2.46 -21.29
CA PRO A 296 -11.93 1.91 -20.59
C PRO A 296 -11.63 0.53 -20.00
N ALA A 297 -12.32 0.17 -18.90
CA ALA A 297 -12.30 -1.20 -18.41
C ALA A 297 -12.89 -2.15 -19.45
N ARG A 298 -12.22 -3.28 -19.68
CA ARG A 298 -12.60 -4.28 -20.69
C ARG A 298 -12.71 -5.65 -20.07
N LEU A 299 -13.54 -6.50 -20.68
CA LEU A 299 -13.80 -7.86 -20.21
C LEU A 299 -13.77 -8.82 -21.39
N ALA A 300 -13.10 -9.96 -21.21
CA ALA A 300 -13.18 -11.14 -22.08
C ALA A 300 -13.95 -12.26 -21.38
N LEU A 301 -14.59 -13.11 -22.15
CA LEU A 301 -15.47 -14.19 -21.70
C LEU A 301 -15.05 -15.53 -22.30
N SER A 302 -15.05 -16.57 -21.45
CA SER A 302 -15.02 -17.97 -21.88
C SER A 302 -16.27 -18.70 -21.34
N ARG A 303 -16.85 -19.60 -22.18
CA ARG A 303 -18.03 -20.42 -21.87
C ARG A 303 -17.72 -21.90 -21.81
N ASP A 304 -16.47 -22.29 -21.99
CA ASP A 304 -15.96 -23.64 -22.17
C ASP A 304 -14.67 -23.85 -21.35
N ASP A 305 -14.66 -23.35 -20.11
CA ASP A 305 -13.59 -23.56 -19.15
C ASP A 305 -12.20 -23.08 -19.65
N GLY A 306 -12.21 -22.00 -20.43
CA GLY A 306 -11.00 -21.38 -20.96
C GLY A 306 -10.45 -22.06 -22.22
N ALA A 307 -11.19 -22.97 -22.88
CA ALA A 307 -10.77 -23.53 -24.17
C ALA A 307 -10.79 -22.45 -25.25
N ASN A 308 -11.83 -21.61 -25.26
CA ASN A 308 -11.95 -20.47 -26.16
C ASN A 308 -12.30 -19.20 -25.39
N TRP A 309 -11.80 -18.06 -25.88
CA TRP A 309 -12.00 -16.75 -25.29
C TRP A 309 -12.50 -15.73 -26.31
N SER A 310 -13.34 -14.83 -25.84
CA SER A 310 -13.74 -13.67 -26.63
C SER A 310 -12.64 -12.61 -26.67
N GLU A 311 -12.77 -11.68 -27.61
CA GLU A 311 -12.04 -10.41 -27.59
C GLU A 311 -12.37 -9.61 -26.32
N LEU A 312 -11.44 -8.75 -25.89
CA LEU A 312 -11.67 -7.77 -24.82
C LEU A 312 -12.67 -6.71 -25.30
N LYS A 313 -13.83 -6.66 -24.67
CA LYS A 313 -14.88 -5.67 -24.96
C LYS A 313 -15.01 -4.64 -23.83
N LYS A 314 -15.24 -3.37 -24.18
CA LYS A 314 -15.56 -2.30 -23.22
C LYS A 314 -16.79 -2.70 -22.40
N VAL A 315 -16.72 -2.51 -21.08
CA VAL A 315 -17.81 -2.84 -20.14
C VAL A 315 -18.72 -1.64 -19.89
N GLY A 316 -18.13 -0.46 -19.74
CA GLY A 316 -18.85 0.78 -19.47
C GLY A 316 -17.97 1.98 -19.78
N ASP A 317 -18.47 3.18 -19.54
CA ASP A 317 -17.70 4.42 -19.73
C ASP A 317 -16.90 4.79 -18.47
N TRP A 318 -16.17 3.81 -17.97
CA TRP A 318 -15.34 3.91 -16.79
C TRP A 318 -14.10 3.02 -16.90
N GLY A 319 -13.14 3.24 -16.01
CA GLY A 319 -11.93 2.46 -15.87
C GLY A 319 -11.35 2.56 -14.47
N GLY A 320 -10.11 2.17 -14.27
CA GLY A 320 -9.42 2.25 -13.00
C GLY A 320 -8.16 1.41 -12.95
N ILE A 321 -7.46 1.50 -11.84
CA ILE A 321 -6.21 0.79 -11.57
C ILE A 321 -6.52 -0.55 -10.92
N VAL A 322 -5.90 -1.63 -11.43
CA VAL A 322 -6.11 -3.02 -10.98
C VAL A 322 -7.60 -3.40 -10.98
N VAL A 323 -8.21 -3.31 -12.12
CA VAL A 323 -9.59 -3.75 -12.38
C VAL A 323 -9.59 -5.22 -12.83
N MET A 324 -10.14 -6.19 -12.07
CA MET A 324 -10.69 -6.00 -10.72
C MET A 324 -9.69 -6.39 -9.65
N GLY A 325 -9.63 -5.62 -8.60
CA GLY A 325 -8.88 -5.93 -7.39
C GLY A 325 -9.38 -7.20 -6.72
N CYS A 326 -10.68 -7.34 -6.57
CA CYS A 326 -11.35 -8.54 -6.07
C CYS A 326 -12.77 -8.65 -6.65
N LEU A 327 -13.32 -9.86 -6.56
CA LEU A 327 -14.69 -10.19 -6.96
C LEU A 327 -15.27 -11.16 -5.94
N GLU A 328 -16.53 -10.94 -5.53
CA GLU A 328 -17.24 -11.77 -4.55
C GLU A 328 -18.67 -12.05 -5.02
N GLU A 329 -19.12 -13.30 -4.88
CA GLU A 329 -20.52 -13.68 -5.09
C GLU A 329 -21.35 -13.18 -3.90
N LEU A 330 -22.46 -12.52 -4.21
CA LEU A 330 -23.36 -11.94 -3.20
C LEU A 330 -24.52 -12.87 -2.85
N LYS A 331 -24.96 -12.81 -1.62
CA LYS A 331 -26.14 -13.55 -1.13
C LYS A 331 -27.48 -12.85 -1.45
N THR A 332 -27.44 -11.71 -2.10
CA THR A 332 -28.64 -10.95 -2.53
C THR A 332 -29.40 -11.64 -3.67
N GLY A 333 -28.77 -12.60 -4.34
CA GLY A 333 -29.40 -13.38 -5.41
C GLY A 333 -28.40 -14.28 -6.10
N LYS A 334 -28.88 -15.36 -6.73
CA LYS A 334 -28.02 -16.25 -7.54
C LYS A 334 -27.47 -15.48 -8.75
N GLY A 335 -26.17 -15.59 -8.97
CA GLY A 335 -25.49 -14.89 -10.05
C GLY A 335 -25.27 -13.39 -9.80
N HIS A 336 -25.48 -12.93 -8.56
CA HIS A 336 -25.12 -11.59 -8.16
C HIS A 336 -23.68 -11.53 -7.69
N TYR A 337 -22.95 -10.53 -8.16
CA TYR A 337 -21.53 -10.32 -7.83
C TYR A 337 -21.28 -8.86 -7.49
N MET A 338 -20.31 -8.63 -6.61
CA MET A 338 -19.67 -7.34 -6.40
C MET A 338 -18.20 -7.46 -6.81
N ALA A 339 -17.71 -6.45 -7.50
CA ALA A 339 -16.29 -6.32 -7.81
C ALA A 339 -15.77 -4.96 -7.34
N MET A 340 -14.51 -4.91 -6.92
CA MET A 340 -13.90 -3.70 -6.37
C MET A 340 -12.56 -3.42 -7.00
N PHE A 341 -12.24 -2.13 -7.16
CA PHE A 341 -10.99 -1.63 -7.68
C PHE A 341 -10.69 -0.24 -7.11
N HIS A 342 -9.60 0.38 -7.53
CA HIS A 342 -9.29 1.76 -7.13
C HIS A 342 -8.86 2.62 -8.32
N ASP A 343 -8.89 3.93 -8.13
CA ASP A 343 -8.27 4.88 -9.04
C ASP A 343 -7.73 6.09 -8.26
N ASP A 344 -6.80 6.83 -8.87
CA ASP A 344 -6.22 8.04 -8.32
C ASP A 344 -6.60 9.29 -9.14
N GLY A 345 -7.67 9.20 -9.93
CA GLY A 345 -8.19 10.24 -10.81
C GLY A 345 -7.58 10.23 -12.21
N ARG A 346 -6.69 9.27 -12.53
CA ARG A 346 -6.05 9.22 -13.85
C ARG A 346 -6.81 8.39 -14.87
N PHE A 347 -7.51 7.35 -14.44
CA PHE A 347 -8.01 6.32 -15.35
C PHE A 347 -9.50 5.99 -15.17
N PHE A 348 -10.18 6.68 -14.27
CA PHE A 348 -11.62 6.45 -14.07
C PHE A 348 -12.45 6.88 -15.28
N THR A 349 -12.08 7.98 -15.93
CA THR A 349 -12.73 8.48 -17.16
C THR A 349 -11.73 8.67 -18.30
N ALA A 350 -12.24 8.96 -19.50
CA ALA A 350 -11.41 9.26 -20.67
C ALA A 350 -10.47 10.48 -20.47
N LYS A 351 -10.89 11.41 -19.63
CA LYS A 351 -10.11 12.62 -19.30
C LYS A 351 -9.54 12.50 -17.89
N PRO A 352 -8.22 12.49 -17.71
CA PRO A 352 -7.62 12.45 -16.39
C PRO A 352 -8.14 13.60 -15.51
N GLN A 353 -8.56 13.25 -14.28
CA GLN A 353 -9.08 14.21 -13.31
C GLN A 353 -8.22 14.24 -12.04
N GLN A 354 -6.98 13.78 -12.12
CA GLN A 354 -6.10 13.74 -10.96
C GLN A 354 -5.87 15.15 -10.43
N LYS A 355 -6.33 15.40 -9.22
CA LYS A 355 -6.13 16.64 -8.46
C LYS A 355 -4.91 16.49 -7.55
N LYS A 356 -4.33 17.61 -7.15
CA LYS A 356 -3.34 17.62 -6.06
C LYS A 356 -3.98 18.23 -4.79
N PRO A 357 -3.80 17.60 -3.60
CA PRO A 357 -3.09 16.35 -3.37
C PRO A 357 -3.78 15.15 -4.03
N VAL A 358 -2.99 14.14 -4.37
CA VAL A 358 -3.51 12.87 -4.92
C VAL A 358 -4.39 12.18 -3.88
N VAL A 359 -5.58 11.77 -4.27
CA VAL A 359 -6.51 10.98 -3.47
C VAL A 359 -6.75 9.67 -4.20
N PHE A 360 -6.49 8.56 -3.51
CA PHE A 360 -6.93 7.26 -3.96
C PHE A 360 -8.39 7.05 -3.57
N ASP A 361 -9.18 6.65 -4.54
CA ASP A 361 -10.60 6.35 -4.36
C ASP A 361 -10.84 4.87 -4.62
N LEU A 362 -11.57 4.22 -3.70
CA LEU A 362 -11.97 2.83 -3.77
C LEU A 362 -13.38 2.74 -4.33
N PHE A 363 -13.55 1.93 -5.37
CA PHE A 363 -14.82 1.77 -6.09
C PHE A 363 -15.37 0.36 -5.94
N LYS A 364 -16.71 0.25 -5.95
CA LYS A 364 -17.48 -0.99 -6.11
C LYS A 364 -18.34 -0.92 -7.35
N THR A 365 -18.64 -2.07 -7.95
CA THR A 365 -19.61 -2.24 -9.04
C THR A 365 -20.30 -3.59 -8.89
N PHE A 366 -21.53 -3.70 -9.35
CA PHE A 366 -22.37 -4.89 -9.20
C PHE A 366 -22.74 -5.51 -10.54
N SER A 367 -22.90 -6.83 -10.53
CA SER A 367 -23.51 -7.60 -11.60
C SER A 367 -24.67 -8.44 -11.05
N LYS A 368 -25.74 -8.59 -11.83
CA LYS A 368 -26.90 -9.44 -11.49
C LYS A 368 -27.13 -10.56 -12.50
N ASP A 369 -26.25 -10.74 -13.45
CA ASP A 369 -26.39 -11.66 -14.61
C ASP A 369 -25.21 -12.62 -14.77
N GLY A 370 -24.53 -12.92 -13.66
CA GLY A 370 -23.38 -13.81 -13.68
C GLY A 370 -22.13 -13.16 -14.29
N GLY A 371 -21.90 -11.87 -14.02
CA GLY A 371 -20.69 -11.17 -14.40
C GLY A 371 -20.63 -10.70 -15.87
N LEU A 372 -21.75 -10.69 -16.59
CA LEU A 372 -21.78 -10.27 -17.99
C LEU A 372 -21.92 -8.76 -18.16
N THR A 373 -22.77 -8.14 -17.32
CA THR A 373 -22.93 -6.69 -17.28
C THR A 373 -22.67 -6.16 -15.87
N TRP A 374 -22.24 -4.91 -15.78
CA TRP A 374 -21.82 -4.28 -14.53
C TRP A 374 -22.36 -2.87 -14.41
N THR A 375 -22.78 -2.49 -13.21
CA THR A 375 -23.26 -1.13 -12.93
C THR A 375 -22.15 -0.10 -13.12
N GLN A 376 -22.54 1.17 -13.23
CA GLN A 376 -21.58 2.28 -13.08
C GLN A 376 -20.93 2.17 -11.69
N PRO A 377 -19.59 2.22 -11.58
CA PRO A 377 -18.94 2.12 -10.29
C PRO A 377 -19.27 3.27 -9.34
N GLU A 378 -19.40 2.93 -8.07
CA GLU A 378 -19.66 3.86 -6.97
C GLU A 378 -18.42 3.99 -6.09
N SER A 379 -18.05 5.23 -5.74
CA SER A 379 -17.01 5.51 -4.73
C SER A 379 -17.49 5.12 -3.34
N ILE A 380 -16.69 4.35 -2.62
CA ILE A 380 -17.01 3.93 -1.24
C ILE A 380 -16.04 4.52 -0.21
N LEU A 381 -14.85 4.94 -0.63
CA LEU A 381 -13.83 5.43 0.28
C LEU A 381 -12.78 6.25 -0.45
N ALA A 382 -12.76 7.55 -0.21
CA ALA A 382 -11.74 8.47 -0.67
C ALA A 382 -11.15 9.23 0.53
N ARG A 383 -9.83 9.13 0.76
CA ARG A 383 -9.16 9.78 1.89
C ARG A 383 -7.88 10.47 1.43
N SER A 384 -7.63 11.66 1.95
CA SER A 384 -6.41 12.44 1.66
C SER A 384 -5.25 12.16 2.62
N ASP A 385 -5.53 11.57 3.80
CA ASP A 385 -4.52 11.27 4.83
C ASP A 385 -3.83 9.92 4.64
N VAL A 386 -4.47 8.98 3.91
CA VAL A 386 -3.93 7.66 3.56
C VAL A 386 -4.31 7.31 2.12
N HIS A 387 -3.49 6.50 1.45
CA HIS A 387 -3.74 6.05 0.08
C HIS A 387 -4.17 4.59 0.07
N LEU A 388 -5.46 4.32 0.33
CA LEU A 388 -6.01 2.97 0.40
C LEU A 388 -6.37 2.46 -1.01
N CYS A 389 -5.89 1.26 -1.34
CA CYS A 389 -6.01 0.70 -2.68
C CYS A 389 -5.88 -0.83 -2.68
N GLU A 390 -5.97 -1.45 -3.86
CA GLU A 390 -5.78 -2.88 -4.12
C GLU A 390 -6.61 -3.76 -3.18
N PRO A 391 -7.95 -3.69 -3.22
CA PRO A 391 -8.82 -4.43 -2.32
C PRO A 391 -8.68 -5.93 -2.49
N GLY A 392 -8.58 -6.66 -1.35
CA GLY A 392 -8.68 -8.11 -1.27
C GLY A 392 -9.84 -8.49 -0.36
N ILE A 393 -10.85 -9.19 -0.89
CA ILE A 393 -12.09 -9.52 -0.18
C ILE A 393 -12.03 -10.91 0.44
N ILE A 394 -12.61 -11.05 1.62
CA ILE A 394 -12.80 -12.30 2.34
C ILE A 394 -14.18 -12.28 3.00
N ARG A 395 -14.99 -13.30 2.77
CA ARG A 395 -16.26 -13.48 3.46
C ARG A 395 -16.04 -14.19 4.80
N SER A 396 -16.74 -13.77 5.85
CA SER A 396 -16.68 -14.42 7.17
C SER A 396 -17.12 -15.89 7.10
N PRO A 397 -16.64 -16.77 8.01
CA PRO A 397 -17.01 -18.20 8.01
C PRO A 397 -18.52 -18.44 8.12
N ASN A 398 -19.23 -17.61 8.88
CA ASN A 398 -20.72 -17.68 8.97
C ASN A 398 -21.42 -17.06 7.77
N GLY A 399 -20.67 -16.50 6.81
CA GLY A 399 -21.15 -15.90 5.58
C GLY A 399 -21.91 -14.58 5.71
N LYS A 400 -21.95 -13.94 6.90
CA LYS A 400 -22.76 -12.75 7.19
C LYS A 400 -22.00 -11.43 7.05
N GLN A 401 -20.69 -11.46 6.89
CA GLN A 401 -19.87 -10.26 6.83
C GLN A 401 -18.84 -10.36 5.70
N LEU A 402 -18.65 -9.27 5.00
CA LEU A 402 -17.53 -9.10 4.07
C LEU A 402 -16.43 -8.30 4.75
N CYS A 403 -15.19 -8.72 4.55
CA CYS A 403 -13.98 -8.07 5.01
C CYS A 403 -13.13 -7.73 3.79
N VAL A 404 -12.67 -6.49 3.68
CA VAL A 404 -11.76 -6.07 2.61
C VAL A 404 -10.46 -5.56 3.20
N LEU A 405 -9.37 -6.24 2.85
CA LEU A 405 -8.02 -5.84 3.19
C LEU A 405 -7.51 -4.84 2.15
N LEU A 406 -6.90 -3.76 2.59
CA LEU A 406 -6.50 -2.64 1.75
C LEU A 406 -5.01 -2.33 1.95
N ARG A 407 -4.27 -2.27 0.86
CA ARG A 407 -2.92 -1.71 0.82
C ARG A 407 -2.95 -0.24 1.22
N GLU A 408 -1.98 0.21 2.03
CA GLU A 408 -1.71 1.62 2.29
C GLU A 408 -0.49 2.05 1.45
N ASN A 409 -0.76 2.70 0.30
CA ASN A 409 0.25 3.00 -0.71
C ASN A 409 1.21 4.13 -0.33
N SER A 410 0.82 5.02 0.59
CA SER A 410 1.70 6.11 1.06
C SER A 410 2.79 5.64 2.03
N ARG A 411 2.70 4.40 2.53
CA ARG A 411 3.64 3.78 3.48
C ARG A 411 3.77 4.52 4.81
N ARG A 412 2.78 5.33 5.16
CA ARG A 412 2.76 6.05 6.44
C ARG A 412 2.18 5.23 7.58
N LYS A 413 1.31 4.29 7.25
CA LYS A 413 0.59 3.41 8.20
C LYS A 413 0.68 1.95 7.75
N ASN A 414 0.23 1.04 8.61
CA ASN A 414 0.01 -0.34 8.22
C ASN A 414 -1.12 -0.42 7.18
N SER A 415 -1.34 -1.59 6.61
CA SER A 415 -2.52 -1.87 5.79
C SER A 415 -3.82 -1.68 6.58
N PHE A 416 -4.93 -1.54 5.89
CA PHE A 416 -6.23 -1.28 6.51
C PHE A 416 -7.24 -2.40 6.21
N VAL A 417 -8.31 -2.40 6.97
CA VAL A 417 -9.47 -3.26 6.77
C VAL A 417 -10.77 -2.46 6.88
N ILE A 418 -11.73 -2.80 6.04
CA ILE A 418 -13.13 -2.35 6.13
C ILE A 418 -14.06 -3.55 6.16
N PHE A 419 -15.22 -3.41 6.77
CA PHE A 419 -16.23 -4.46 6.92
C PHE A 419 -17.59 -3.99 6.40
N SER A 420 -18.34 -4.93 5.81
CA SER A 420 -19.75 -4.76 5.44
C SER A 420 -20.56 -5.92 6.00
N ASN A 421 -21.76 -5.63 6.51
CA ASN A 421 -22.73 -6.61 7.02
C ASN A 421 -23.98 -6.71 6.14
N ASP A 422 -24.00 -6.05 5.00
CA ASP A 422 -25.13 -5.89 4.09
C ASP A 422 -24.75 -6.14 2.63
N GLU A 423 -23.89 -7.12 2.41
CA GLU A 423 -23.44 -7.55 1.08
C GLU A 423 -22.76 -6.43 0.26
N GLY A 424 -22.06 -5.50 0.94
CA GLY A 424 -21.30 -4.44 0.32
C GLY A 424 -22.07 -3.15 0.02
N GLU A 425 -23.32 -3.05 0.46
CA GLU A 425 -24.09 -1.81 0.32
C GLU A 425 -23.47 -0.69 1.16
N THR A 426 -23.17 -0.95 2.44
CA THR A 426 -22.49 0.00 3.32
C THR A 426 -21.21 -0.58 3.93
N TRP A 427 -20.29 0.30 4.33
CA TRP A 427 -18.97 -0.06 4.84
C TRP A 427 -18.66 0.66 6.15
N ALA A 428 -18.09 -0.09 7.08
CA ALA A 428 -17.58 0.48 8.34
C ALA A 428 -16.37 1.39 8.08
N LYS A 429 -16.06 2.26 9.04
CA LYS A 429 -14.85 3.11 8.98
C LYS A 429 -13.58 2.25 8.87
N PRO A 430 -12.61 2.64 8.02
CA PRO A 430 -11.36 1.93 7.89
C PRO A 430 -10.60 1.84 9.22
N ARG A 431 -10.09 0.66 9.52
CA ARG A 431 -9.27 0.37 10.69
C ARG A 431 -7.90 -0.15 10.24
N GLU A 432 -6.85 0.34 10.88
CA GLU A 432 -5.47 -0.10 10.63
C GLU A 432 -5.28 -1.55 11.09
N LEU A 433 -4.63 -2.38 10.27
CA LEU A 433 -4.31 -3.78 10.53
C LEU A 433 -3.04 -3.93 11.39
N PRO A 434 -2.86 -5.08 12.05
CA PRO A 434 -1.57 -5.44 12.65
C PRO A 434 -0.43 -5.43 11.63
N ALA A 435 0.77 -5.17 12.11
CA ALA A 435 1.97 -5.18 11.28
C ALA A 435 2.19 -6.54 10.58
N SER A 436 1.86 -7.63 11.25
CA SER A 436 1.95 -9.00 10.69
C SER A 436 1.12 -9.23 9.42
N LEU A 437 0.05 -8.45 9.22
CA LEU A 437 -0.83 -8.50 8.03
C LEU A 437 -0.71 -7.23 7.18
N THR A 438 0.42 -6.53 7.26
CA THR A 438 0.70 -5.34 6.45
C THR A 438 1.42 -5.72 5.17
N GLY A 439 0.82 -5.39 4.04
CA GLY A 439 1.35 -5.73 2.73
C GLY A 439 0.59 -5.14 1.56
N ASP A 440 0.97 -5.59 0.36
CA ASP A 440 0.32 -5.21 -0.89
C ASP A 440 -0.38 -6.42 -1.50
N ARG A 441 -1.57 -6.18 -2.05
CA ARG A 441 -2.32 -7.16 -2.83
C ARG A 441 -2.61 -8.45 -2.04
N HIS A 442 -3.33 -8.34 -0.94
CA HIS A 442 -3.75 -9.46 -0.14
C HIS A 442 -4.72 -10.37 -0.91
N THR A 443 -4.41 -11.66 -0.96
CA THR A 443 -5.33 -12.68 -1.46
C THR A 443 -5.39 -13.80 -0.45
N GLY A 444 -6.57 -14.13 0.05
CA GLY A 444 -6.76 -15.12 1.10
C GLY A 444 -7.81 -16.16 0.77
N LYS A 445 -7.59 -17.39 1.22
CA LYS A 445 -8.59 -18.47 1.21
C LYS A 445 -8.57 -19.24 2.52
N TYR A 446 -9.71 -19.84 2.84
CA TYR A 446 -9.82 -20.75 3.96
C TYR A 446 -9.24 -22.10 3.59
N THR A 447 -8.50 -22.70 4.51
CA THR A 447 -8.11 -24.09 4.50
C THR A 447 -9.19 -24.97 5.16
N ALA A 448 -9.10 -26.29 5.03
CA ALA A 448 -10.12 -27.22 5.54
C ALA A 448 -10.35 -27.12 7.06
N ASP A 449 -9.34 -26.69 7.82
CA ASP A 449 -9.43 -26.47 9.27
C ASP A 449 -10.04 -25.11 9.67
N GLY A 450 -10.50 -24.31 8.69
CA GLY A 450 -11.15 -23.02 8.90
C GLY A 450 -10.20 -21.84 9.14
N ARG A 451 -8.89 -22.05 9.08
CA ARG A 451 -7.91 -20.96 9.09
C ARG A 451 -7.80 -20.29 7.73
N LEU A 452 -7.32 -19.04 7.74
CA LEU A 452 -6.99 -18.29 6.56
C LEU A 452 -5.50 -18.38 6.25
N PHE A 453 -5.19 -18.68 5.00
CA PHE A 453 -3.89 -18.44 4.40
C PHE A 453 -4.01 -17.21 3.49
N ILE A 454 -3.34 -16.12 3.86
CA ILE A 454 -3.37 -14.84 3.12
C ILE A 454 -1.98 -14.55 2.57
N SER A 455 -1.85 -14.53 1.26
CA SER A 455 -0.59 -14.28 0.55
C SER A 455 -0.53 -12.82 0.08
N PHE A 456 0.67 -12.20 0.16
CA PHE A 456 0.88 -10.79 -0.20
C PHE A 456 2.37 -10.45 -0.33
N ARG A 457 2.70 -9.26 -0.86
CA ARG A 457 4.04 -8.67 -0.77
C ARG A 457 4.21 -8.03 0.60
N ASP A 458 5.30 -8.34 1.29
CA ASP A 458 5.61 -7.72 2.58
C ASP A 458 6.00 -6.26 2.44
N THR A 459 5.23 -5.37 3.02
CA THR A 459 5.54 -3.94 3.15
C THR A 459 5.54 -3.47 4.59
N THR A 460 5.58 -4.42 5.53
CA THR A 460 5.68 -4.13 6.96
C THR A 460 6.89 -3.23 7.24
N HIS A 461 6.69 -2.21 8.07
CA HIS A 461 7.73 -1.21 8.32
C HIS A 461 8.98 -1.82 8.94
N GLU A 462 8.78 -2.67 9.96
CA GLU A 462 9.82 -3.38 10.70
C GLU A 462 9.63 -4.88 10.48
N SER A 463 10.24 -5.42 9.42
CA SER A 463 10.15 -6.83 9.05
C SER A 463 11.46 -7.34 8.47
N PRO A 464 11.89 -8.55 8.86
CA PRO A 464 13.05 -9.20 8.27
C PRO A 464 12.81 -9.68 6.82
N THR A 465 11.54 -9.72 6.40
CA THR A 465 11.13 -10.18 5.05
C THR A 465 10.57 -9.05 4.21
N LYS A 466 10.90 -7.79 4.55
CA LYS A 466 10.39 -6.61 3.82
C LYS A 466 10.82 -6.63 2.35
N GLY A 467 9.82 -6.56 1.46
CA GLY A 467 10.01 -6.60 0.02
C GLY A 467 9.88 -7.99 -0.59
N ASP A 468 9.70 -9.03 0.23
CA ASP A 468 9.56 -10.41 -0.20
C ASP A 468 8.11 -10.83 -0.45
N TRP A 469 7.96 -11.99 -1.04
CA TRP A 469 6.69 -12.68 -1.11
C TRP A 469 6.45 -13.51 0.14
N VAL A 470 5.38 -13.18 0.85
CA VAL A 470 5.04 -13.81 2.13
C VAL A 470 3.60 -14.26 2.19
N ALA A 471 3.29 -15.04 3.21
CA ALA A 471 1.93 -15.34 3.64
C ALA A 471 1.76 -15.10 5.14
N TRP A 472 0.53 -14.91 5.55
CA TRP A 472 0.06 -14.86 6.92
C TRP A 472 -0.92 -15.99 7.16
N VAL A 473 -0.84 -16.62 8.34
CA VAL A 473 -1.76 -17.66 8.78
C VAL A 473 -2.40 -17.25 10.09
N GLY A 474 -3.73 -17.33 10.13
CA GLY A 474 -4.53 -16.99 11.29
C GLY A 474 -6.01 -17.28 11.05
N THR A 475 -6.87 -16.69 11.87
CA THR A 475 -8.32 -16.85 11.77
C THR A 475 -8.99 -15.55 11.30
N TYR A 476 -10.22 -15.64 10.80
CA TYR A 476 -11.05 -14.46 10.52
C TYR A 476 -11.21 -13.58 11.77
N GLU A 477 -11.37 -14.20 12.92
CA GLU A 477 -11.47 -13.53 14.21
C GLU A 477 -10.21 -12.73 14.57
N ASP A 478 -9.03 -13.15 14.13
CA ASP A 478 -7.79 -12.38 14.34
C ASP A 478 -7.84 -11.07 13.55
N ILE A 479 -8.37 -11.09 12.32
CA ILE A 479 -8.58 -9.87 11.52
C ILE A 479 -9.61 -8.96 12.21
N VAL A 480 -10.76 -9.53 12.64
CA VAL A 480 -11.82 -8.76 13.31
C VAL A 480 -11.31 -8.10 14.58
N LYS A 481 -10.52 -8.81 15.39
CA LYS A 481 -9.99 -8.29 16.65
C LYS A 481 -8.66 -7.55 16.53
N GLY A 482 -8.06 -7.49 15.34
CA GLY A 482 -6.76 -6.84 15.12
C GLY A 482 -5.61 -7.57 15.82
N ARG A 483 -5.65 -8.90 15.88
CA ARG A 483 -4.57 -9.75 16.42
C ARG A 483 -3.55 -10.07 15.33
N GLU A 484 -2.32 -10.39 15.74
CA GLU A 484 -1.21 -10.67 14.83
C GLU A 484 -1.37 -11.98 14.02
N GLY A 485 -2.27 -12.90 14.43
CA GLY A 485 -2.39 -14.24 13.86
C GLY A 485 -1.44 -15.25 14.52
N GLN A 486 -1.12 -16.32 13.80
CA GLN A 486 -0.36 -17.45 14.34
C GLN A 486 1.12 -17.43 13.94
N TYR A 487 1.42 -17.24 12.67
CA TYR A 487 2.76 -17.13 12.10
C TYR A 487 2.72 -16.52 10.70
N ARG A 488 3.88 -16.07 10.23
CA ARG A 488 4.13 -15.67 8.85
C ARG A 488 4.97 -16.73 8.15
N VAL A 489 4.90 -16.72 6.82
CA VAL A 489 5.69 -17.61 5.96
C VAL A 489 6.37 -16.77 4.90
N ARG A 490 7.69 -16.80 4.84
CA ARG A 490 8.45 -16.32 3.70
C ARG A 490 8.40 -17.38 2.61
N LEU A 491 7.64 -17.13 1.57
CA LEU A 491 7.49 -18.08 0.45
C LEU A 491 8.70 -18.02 -0.48
N MET A 492 9.12 -16.80 -0.84
CA MET A 492 10.28 -16.56 -1.68
C MET A 492 11.01 -15.27 -1.26
N ASP A 493 12.34 -15.31 -1.34
CA ASP A 493 13.24 -14.17 -1.19
C ASP A 493 13.34 -13.40 -2.51
N ASN A 494 13.03 -12.11 -2.49
CA ASN A 494 13.07 -11.25 -3.67
C ASN A 494 14.39 -10.47 -3.74
N THR A 495 15.22 -10.75 -4.71
CA THR A 495 16.56 -10.16 -4.85
C THR A 495 16.56 -8.67 -5.25
N LYS A 496 15.42 -8.10 -5.60
CA LYS A 496 15.26 -6.69 -6.00
C LYS A 496 14.10 -6.03 -5.24
N GLY A 497 14.37 -5.59 -4.05
CA GLY A 497 13.46 -5.06 -3.04
C GLY A 497 12.13 -4.49 -3.55
N GLY A 498 11.03 -5.12 -3.13
CA GLY A 498 9.67 -4.65 -3.33
C GLY A 498 9.07 -4.84 -4.74
N ASP A 499 9.80 -5.31 -5.74
CA ASP A 499 9.25 -5.59 -7.07
C ASP A 499 8.88 -7.08 -7.22
N CYS A 500 7.85 -7.49 -6.51
CA CYS A 500 7.29 -8.85 -6.55
C CYS A 500 5.85 -8.87 -6.06
N ALA A 501 5.26 -10.03 -6.10
CA ALA A 501 4.04 -10.49 -5.48
C ALA A 501 2.76 -9.68 -5.80
N TYR A 502 1.91 -10.35 -6.57
CA TYR A 502 0.48 -10.17 -6.71
C TYR A 502 -0.10 -11.58 -6.68
N PRO A 503 -0.13 -12.21 -5.51
CA PRO A 503 -0.25 -13.66 -5.40
C PRO A 503 -1.69 -14.11 -5.33
N PRO A 504 -2.26 -14.80 -6.37
CA PRO A 504 -3.44 -15.62 -6.21
C PRO A 504 -3.16 -16.80 -5.27
N VAL A 505 -4.21 -17.31 -4.65
CA VAL A 505 -4.18 -18.50 -3.77
C VAL A 505 -5.29 -19.44 -4.21
N GLU A 506 -4.95 -20.72 -4.41
CA GLU A 506 -5.90 -21.80 -4.66
C GLU A 506 -5.74 -22.88 -3.57
N ILE A 507 -6.86 -23.49 -3.18
CA ILE A 507 -6.87 -24.62 -2.25
C ILE A 507 -7.38 -25.84 -3.02
N LEU A 508 -6.55 -26.87 -3.12
CA LEU A 508 -6.92 -28.12 -3.78
C LEU A 508 -7.78 -29.00 -2.84
N PRO A 509 -8.51 -30.01 -3.36
CA PRO A 509 -9.35 -30.86 -2.54
C PRO A 509 -8.62 -31.66 -1.43
N ASP A 510 -7.31 -31.86 -1.58
CA ASP A 510 -6.44 -32.49 -0.57
C ASP A 510 -5.82 -31.49 0.42
N ASP A 511 -6.38 -30.28 0.49
CA ASP A 511 -5.92 -29.14 1.28
C ASP A 511 -4.51 -28.62 0.93
N THR A 512 -3.98 -28.99 -0.25
CA THR A 512 -2.76 -28.40 -0.76
C THR A 512 -3.04 -26.94 -1.17
N ILE A 513 -2.29 -26.02 -0.60
CA ILE A 513 -2.28 -24.62 -0.98
C ILE A 513 -1.36 -24.45 -2.17
N VAL A 514 -1.86 -23.83 -3.23
CA VAL A 514 -1.09 -23.41 -4.40
C VAL A 514 -1.18 -21.91 -4.53
N THR A 515 -0.07 -21.24 -4.33
CA THR A 515 0.01 -19.78 -4.51
C THR A 515 1.07 -19.46 -5.54
N THR A 516 0.84 -18.45 -6.36
CA THR A 516 1.64 -18.20 -7.57
C THR A 516 1.90 -16.70 -7.68
N THR A 517 3.14 -16.32 -8.01
CA THR A 517 3.40 -14.91 -8.27
C THR A 517 4.68 -14.68 -9.08
N TYR A 518 4.95 -13.42 -9.38
CA TYR A 518 6.18 -12.95 -10.01
C TYR A 518 7.15 -12.35 -9.00
N GLY A 519 8.41 -12.31 -9.38
CA GLY A 519 9.46 -11.61 -8.65
C GLY A 519 10.84 -11.81 -9.25
N HIS A 520 11.81 -11.11 -8.73
CA HIS A 520 13.24 -11.24 -9.09
C HIS A 520 13.86 -12.36 -8.26
N TRP A 521 13.49 -13.61 -8.56
CA TRP A 521 13.91 -14.81 -7.82
C TRP A 521 15.35 -15.21 -8.09
N THR A 522 15.95 -14.67 -9.13
CA THR A 522 17.35 -14.90 -9.50
C THR A 522 18.01 -13.56 -9.77
N LYS A 523 19.11 -13.28 -9.06
CA LYS A 523 19.86 -12.02 -9.21
C LYS A 523 20.27 -11.78 -10.66
N GLY A 524 20.05 -10.57 -11.16
CA GLY A 524 20.40 -10.15 -12.52
C GLY A 524 19.46 -10.62 -13.62
N GLN A 525 18.36 -11.31 -13.29
CA GLN A 525 17.35 -11.74 -14.26
C GLN A 525 16.10 -10.88 -14.20
N ALA A 526 15.39 -10.81 -15.34
CA ALA A 526 14.04 -10.26 -15.37
C ALA A 526 13.10 -11.08 -14.46
N PRO A 527 12.06 -10.48 -13.88
CA PRO A 527 11.13 -11.20 -13.02
C PRO A 527 10.34 -12.24 -13.83
N TYR A 528 10.06 -13.36 -13.18
CA TYR A 528 9.35 -14.48 -13.76
C TYR A 528 8.36 -15.10 -12.78
N ILE A 529 7.45 -15.95 -13.29
CA ILE A 529 6.33 -16.51 -12.52
C ILE A 529 6.75 -17.82 -11.86
N VAL A 530 6.56 -17.91 -10.54
CA VAL A 530 6.78 -19.11 -9.73
C VAL A 530 5.51 -19.42 -8.94
N GLY A 531 5.15 -20.70 -8.87
CA GLY A 531 4.18 -21.26 -7.95
C GLY A 531 4.87 -21.90 -6.76
N VAL A 532 4.29 -21.80 -5.58
CA VAL A 532 4.71 -22.52 -4.36
C VAL A 532 3.55 -23.40 -3.89
N ARG A 533 3.87 -24.66 -3.56
CA ARG A 533 2.92 -25.66 -3.09
C ARG A 533 3.27 -26.06 -1.65
N LEU A 534 2.27 -26.10 -0.77
CA LEU A 534 2.47 -26.40 0.65
C LEU A 534 1.17 -26.85 1.31
N LYS A 535 1.27 -27.39 2.55
CA LYS A 535 0.12 -27.69 3.41
C LYS A 535 0.31 -26.99 4.76
N LEU A 536 -0.78 -26.54 5.41
CA LEU A 536 -0.69 -25.91 6.73
C LEU A 536 -0.15 -26.88 7.79
N THR A 537 -0.47 -28.16 7.70
CA THR A 537 0.04 -29.19 8.63
C THR A 537 1.58 -29.23 8.66
N GLU A 538 2.23 -29.07 7.52
CA GLU A 538 3.70 -29.02 7.43
C GLU A 538 4.26 -27.74 8.07
N LEU A 539 3.57 -26.60 7.85
CA LEU A 539 3.95 -25.32 8.45
C LEU A 539 3.78 -25.33 9.98
N ASP A 540 2.71 -25.95 10.47
CA ASP A 540 2.46 -26.10 11.90
C ASP A 540 3.58 -26.89 12.60
N GLU A 541 4.07 -27.97 11.98
CA GLU A 541 5.21 -28.72 12.50
C GLU A 541 6.51 -27.90 12.51
N MET A 542 6.72 -27.06 11.48
CA MET A 542 7.85 -26.11 11.47
C MET A 542 7.71 -25.05 12.58
N ALA A 543 6.50 -24.50 12.76
CA ALA A 543 6.24 -23.49 13.78
C ALA A 543 6.41 -24.03 15.20
N LYS A 544 6.01 -25.28 15.47
CA LYS A 544 6.24 -25.96 16.76
C LYS A 544 7.74 -26.09 17.08
N LYS A 545 8.56 -26.39 16.08
CA LYS A 545 10.02 -26.52 16.25
C LYS A 545 10.70 -25.19 16.59
N LEU A 546 10.20 -24.06 16.08
CA LEU A 546 10.73 -22.73 16.40
C LEU A 546 10.35 -22.22 17.81
N ARG A 547 9.35 -22.82 18.44
CA ARG A 547 8.90 -22.45 19.80
C ARG A 547 9.60 -23.25 20.90
N ARG A 548 10.30 -24.31 20.54
CA ARG A 548 11.17 -25.13 21.41
C ARG A 548 12.60 -24.62 21.40
#